data_1f7fa0545ad8f52a0308ad29600aca22
#
_entry.id   1f7fa0545ad8f52a0308ad29600aca22
#
_cell.length_a   1.000
_cell.length_b   1.000
_cell.length_c   1.000
_cell.angle_alpha   90.00
_cell.angle_beta   90.00
_cell.angle_gamma   90.00
#
_symmetry.space_group_name_H-M   'P 1'
#
loop_
_entity.id
_entity.type
_entity.pdbx_description
1 polymer ?
#
loop_
_entity_poly.entity_id
_entity_poly.type
_entity_poly.pdbx_seq_one_letter_code
_entity_poly.pdbx_strand_id
1 'polypeptide(L)'
;MANNKLAIIGGSGLYDVEEFKDREHLKVKTPWGDPSDEILKTKYNNIDVFFLPRHGRGHYISPSKINFRANIDALKQQGVTDIVSVSAVGSLKENLPPGKFVIVDQFIDRTFARNKTFFDDEIVAH
;
A
#
# COMPACT_ATOMS: atom_id res chain seq x y z
N MET A 1 -3.00 -15.80 20.23
CA MET A 1 -3.42 -15.67 18.82
C MET A 1 -2.68 -14.47 18.23
N ALA A 2 -2.02 -14.65 17.11
CA ALA A 2 -1.36 -13.53 16.46
C ALA A 2 -2.42 -12.47 16.12
N ASN A 3 -2.20 -11.25 16.59
CA ASN A 3 -3.11 -10.13 16.30
C ASN A 3 -2.82 -9.70 14.86
N ASN A 4 -3.53 -10.27 13.90
CA ASN A 4 -3.36 -9.94 12.49
C ASN A 4 -3.67 -8.45 12.28
N LYS A 5 -2.72 -7.73 11.70
CA LYS A 5 -2.86 -6.33 11.33
C LYS A 5 -2.85 -6.23 9.82
N LEU A 6 -3.92 -5.66 9.28
CA LEU A 6 -4.11 -5.53 7.84
C LEU A 6 -3.71 -4.12 7.38
N ALA A 7 -2.93 -4.03 6.31
CA ALA A 7 -2.74 -2.78 5.60
C ALA A 7 -3.38 -2.81 4.21
N ILE A 8 -3.88 -1.66 3.81
CA ILE A 8 -4.39 -1.42 2.46
C ILE A 8 -3.55 -0.32 1.82
N ILE A 9 -2.86 -0.66 0.74
CA ILE A 9 -2.16 0.31 -0.10
C ILE A 9 -3.03 0.60 -1.32
N GLY A 10 -3.43 1.85 -1.50
CA GLY A 10 -4.35 2.19 -2.57
C GLY A 10 -4.15 3.58 -3.14
N GLY A 11 -4.99 3.93 -4.09
CA GLY A 11 -5.11 5.29 -4.62
C GLY A 11 -5.90 6.20 -3.68
N SER A 12 -6.07 7.47 -4.05
CA SER A 12 -6.62 8.53 -3.20
C SER A 12 -8.10 8.37 -2.79
N GLY A 13 -8.86 7.49 -3.43
CA GLY A 13 -10.31 7.32 -3.15
C GLY A 13 -10.66 6.45 -1.95
N LEU A 14 -9.66 5.84 -1.27
CA LEU A 14 -9.91 4.88 -0.18
C LEU A 14 -9.86 5.50 1.23
N TYR A 15 -9.69 6.83 1.34
CA TYR A 15 -9.44 7.49 2.64
C TYR A 15 -10.67 8.11 3.27
N ASP A 16 -11.72 8.36 2.52
CA ASP A 16 -12.96 9.01 2.97
C ASP A 16 -14.10 8.03 3.20
N VAL A 17 -13.79 6.84 3.69
CA VAL A 17 -14.83 5.89 4.08
C VAL A 17 -15.40 6.35 5.42
N GLU A 18 -16.61 6.88 5.44
CA GLU A 18 -17.31 7.43 6.62
C GLU A 18 -17.46 6.41 7.76
N GLU A 19 -17.41 5.12 7.43
CA GLU A 19 -17.57 4.00 8.37
C GLU A 19 -16.36 3.80 9.29
N PHE A 20 -15.21 4.38 8.96
CA PHE A 20 -14.00 4.25 9.79
C PHE A 20 -14.02 5.30 10.91
N LYS A 21 -14.34 4.85 12.10
CA LYS A 21 -14.27 5.60 13.36
C LYS A 21 -12.85 5.49 13.93
N ASP A 22 -12.49 6.41 14.81
CA ASP A 22 -11.19 6.41 15.52
C ASP A 22 -9.98 6.45 14.57
N ARG A 23 -9.90 7.49 13.74
CA ARG A 23 -8.82 7.69 12.76
C ARG A 23 -7.62 8.32 13.44
N GLU A 24 -6.48 7.65 13.36
CA GLU A 24 -5.18 8.14 13.81
C GLU A 24 -4.22 8.28 12.61
N HIS A 25 -3.59 9.45 12.48
CA HIS A 25 -2.57 9.67 11.47
C HIS A 25 -1.18 9.41 12.04
N LEU A 26 -0.47 8.47 11.45
CA LEU A 26 0.86 8.05 11.89
C LEU A 26 1.92 8.56 10.93
N LYS A 27 2.78 9.43 11.42
CA LYS A 27 3.95 9.89 10.69
C LYS A 27 5.13 8.97 11.00
N VAL A 28 5.56 8.22 10.01
CA VAL A 28 6.63 7.21 10.15
C VAL A 28 7.83 7.63 9.33
N LYS A 29 9.02 7.51 9.91
CA LYS A 29 10.29 7.65 9.20
C LYS A 29 10.93 6.30 8.97
N THR A 30 11.55 6.12 7.82
CA THR A 30 12.22 4.87 7.48
C THR A 30 13.68 5.09 7.06
N PRO A 31 14.53 4.07 7.14
CA PRO A 31 15.90 4.13 6.61
C PRO A 31 15.96 4.38 5.09
N TRP A 32 14.86 4.12 4.40
CA TRP A 32 14.71 4.27 2.94
C TRP A 32 14.22 5.66 2.52
N GLY A 33 14.07 6.58 3.49
CA GLY A 33 13.45 7.89 3.31
C GLY A 33 11.99 7.92 3.75
N ASP A 34 11.25 8.93 3.30
CA ASP A 34 9.85 9.09 3.69
C ASP A 34 8.92 8.19 2.85
N PRO A 35 7.89 7.60 3.47
CA PRO A 35 6.80 6.95 2.75
C PRO A 35 5.97 7.97 1.96
N SER A 36 5.09 7.48 1.10
CA SER A 36 4.28 8.33 0.23
C SER A 36 3.38 9.32 0.97
N ASP A 37 2.95 8.97 2.18
CA ASP A 37 2.16 9.83 3.07
C ASP A 37 2.17 9.28 4.51
N GLU A 38 1.48 9.97 5.41
CA GLU A 38 1.13 9.43 6.73
C GLU A 38 0.23 8.20 6.59
N ILE A 39 0.44 7.22 7.45
CA ILE A 39 -0.43 6.05 7.53
C ILE A 39 -1.68 6.41 8.33
N LEU A 40 -2.85 6.16 7.76
CA LEU A 40 -4.11 6.26 8.49
C LEU A 40 -4.38 4.93 9.19
N LYS A 41 -4.38 4.94 10.51
CA LYS A 41 -4.79 3.78 11.33
C LYS A 41 -6.24 3.93 11.76
N THR A 42 -6.98 2.86 11.70
CA THR A 42 -8.37 2.77 12.15
C THR A 42 -8.68 1.36 12.64
N LYS A 43 -9.90 1.15 13.13
CA LYS A 43 -10.42 -0.17 13.49
C LYS A 43 -11.61 -0.54 12.65
N TYR A 44 -11.62 -1.76 12.17
CA TYR A 44 -12.77 -2.38 11.52
C TYR A 44 -13.01 -3.77 12.12
N ASN A 45 -14.19 -4.01 12.68
CA ASN A 45 -14.55 -5.27 13.37
C ASN A 45 -13.48 -5.76 14.37
N ASN A 46 -12.97 -4.84 15.20
CA ASN A 46 -11.90 -5.08 16.19
C ASN A 46 -10.52 -5.46 15.60
N ILE A 47 -10.33 -5.32 14.28
CA ILE A 47 -9.04 -5.50 13.62
C ILE A 47 -8.43 -4.13 13.37
N ASP A 48 -7.14 -3.97 13.68
CA ASP A 48 -6.40 -2.78 13.31
C ASP A 48 -6.17 -2.78 11.78
N VAL A 49 -6.65 -1.74 11.11
CA VAL A 49 -6.49 -1.55 9.66
C VAL A 49 -5.69 -0.28 9.41
N PHE A 50 -4.71 -0.40 8.53
CA PHE A 50 -3.81 0.67 8.15
C PHE A 50 -3.99 1.01 6.68
N PHE A 51 -4.13 2.29 6.34
CA PHE A 51 -4.23 2.75 4.96
C PHE A 51 -3.02 3.59 4.60
N LEU A 52 -2.42 3.32 3.44
CA LEU A 52 -1.31 4.11 2.90
C LEU A 52 -1.62 4.53 1.46
N PRO A 53 -1.71 5.87 1.21
CA PRO A 53 -1.89 6.40 -0.15
C PRO A 53 -0.57 6.33 -0.93
N ARG A 54 -0.45 5.41 -1.88
CA ARG A 54 0.81 5.27 -2.64
C ARG A 54 1.19 6.50 -3.45
N HIS A 55 0.23 7.35 -3.82
CA HIS A 55 0.46 8.60 -4.55
C HIS A 55 0.42 9.85 -3.67
N GLY A 56 0.31 9.68 -2.35
CA GLY A 56 0.06 10.76 -1.39
C GLY A 56 -1.37 11.31 -1.48
N ARG A 57 -1.82 11.96 -0.40
CA ARG A 57 -3.08 12.71 -0.41
C ARG A 57 -2.97 13.85 -1.44
N GLY A 58 -3.97 13.99 -2.30
CA GLY A 58 -3.91 14.95 -3.41
C GLY A 58 -3.22 14.41 -4.67
N HIS A 59 -2.78 13.14 -4.66
CA HIS A 59 -2.30 12.43 -5.86
C HIS A 59 -1.11 13.12 -6.57
N TYR A 60 -0.14 13.61 -5.80
CA TYR A 60 0.99 14.39 -6.32
C TYR A 60 2.25 13.57 -6.62
N ILE A 61 2.33 12.32 -6.16
CA ILE A 61 3.49 11.45 -6.41
C ILE A 61 3.23 10.62 -7.66
N SER A 62 4.03 10.81 -8.70
CA SER A 62 3.95 9.99 -9.91
C SER A 62 4.35 8.53 -9.65
N PRO A 63 3.86 7.54 -10.42
CA PRO A 63 4.18 6.13 -10.22
C PRO A 63 5.68 5.82 -10.15
N SER A 64 6.49 6.52 -10.95
CA SER A 64 7.95 6.33 -10.96
C SER A 64 8.68 6.95 -9.78
N LYS A 65 8.02 7.82 -9.01
CA LYS A 65 8.60 8.49 -7.83
C LYS A 65 8.13 7.90 -6.50
N ILE A 66 7.26 6.90 -6.53
CA ILE A 66 6.81 6.23 -5.31
C ILE A 66 8.00 5.53 -4.64
N ASN A 67 8.21 5.82 -3.36
CA ASN A 67 9.20 5.12 -2.55
C ASN A 67 8.62 3.83 -1.98
N PHE A 68 8.64 2.76 -2.77
CA PHE A 68 8.05 1.48 -2.40
C PHE A 68 8.71 0.87 -1.15
N ARG A 69 10.05 1.01 -1.01
CA ARG A 69 10.77 0.50 0.16
C ARG A 69 10.32 1.18 1.43
N ALA A 70 10.25 2.50 1.42
CA ALA A 70 9.75 3.26 2.57
C ALA A 70 8.31 2.92 2.92
N ASN A 71 7.44 2.74 1.93
CA ASN A 71 6.04 2.38 2.16
C ASN A 71 5.90 1.03 2.89
N ILE A 72 6.62 0.01 2.42
CA ILE A 72 6.58 -1.33 3.03
C ILE A 72 7.21 -1.31 4.42
N ASP A 73 8.37 -0.66 4.58
CA ASP A 73 9.05 -0.57 5.89
C ASP A 73 8.19 0.17 6.92
N ALA A 74 7.56 1.27 6.54
CA ALA A 74 6.68 2.02 7.42
C ALA A 74 5.51 1.19 7.95
N LEU A 75 4.89 0.37 7.09
CA LEU A 75 3.84 -0.56 7.49
C LEU A 75 4.37 -1.68 8.39
N LYS A 76 5.55 -2.22 8.09
CA LYS A 76 6.21 -3.22 8.92
C LYS A 76 6.51 -2.70 10.32
N GLN A 77 6.96 -1.44 10.46
CA GLN A 77 7.20 -0.80 11.76
C GLN A 77 5.91 -0.72 12.62
N GLN A 78 4.73 -0.67 11.99
CA GLN A 78 3.44 -0.73 12.69
C GLN A 78 3.01 -2.16 13.05
N GLY A 79 3.82 -3.16 12.71
CA GLY A 79 3.53 -4.56 12.96
C GLY A 79 2.49 -5.14 12.02
N VAL A 80 2.30 -4.55 10.84
CA VAL A 80 1.43 -5.10 9.79
C VAL A 80 1.91 -6.47 9.37
N THR A 81 0.99 -7.43 9.29
CA THR A 81 1.25 -8.83 8.88
C THR A 81 0.78 -9.12 7.47
N ASP A 82 -0.26 -8.43 7.02
CA ASP A 82 -0.92 -8.68 5.74
C ASP A 82 -1.13 -7.37 4.97
N ILE A 83 -0.85 -7.36 3.67
CA ILE A 83 -1.02 -6.19 2.82
C ILE A 83 -1.93 -6.53 1.65
N VAL A 84 -2.97 -5.73 1.47
CA VAL A 84 -3.80 -5.72 0.26
C VAL A 84 -3.48 -4.49 -0.56
N SER A 85 -2.99 -4.68 -1.78
CA SER A 85 -2.76 -3.59 -2.72
C SER A 85 -3.92 -3.46 -3.70
N VAL A 86 -4.52 -2.28 -3.77
CA VAL A 86 -5.70 -2.02 -4.61
C VAL A 86 -5.36 -1.02 -5.70
N SER A 87 -5.70 -1.38 -6.95
CA SER A 87 -5.49 -0.51 -8.12
C SER A 87 -6.68 -0.58 -9.05
N ALA A 88 -7.05 0.57 -9.63
CA ALA A 88 -7.93 0.61 -10.77
C ALA A 88 -7.15 0.26 -12.03
N VAL A 89 -7.71 -0.61 -12.87
CA VAL A 89 -7.08 -1.09 -14.11
C VAL A 89 -8.08 -1.11 -15.24
N GLY A 90 -7.58 -1.03 -16.48
CA GLY A 90 -8.38 -1.28 -17.66
C GLY A 90 -8.58 -2.77 -17.90
N SER A 91 -9.80 -3.16 -18.22
CA SER A 91 -10.11 -4.56 -18.56
C SER A 91 -9.93 -4.80 -20.07
N LEU A 92 -9.35 -5.94 -20.40
CA LEU A 92 -9.27 -6.47 -21.77
C LEU A 92 -10.31 -7.58 -22.03
N LYS A 93 -11.23 -7.81 -21.06
CA LYS A 93 -12.25 -8.86 -21.15
C LYS A 93 -13.65 -8.30 -20.92
N GLU A 94 -14.59 -8.62 -21.78
CA GLU A 94 -15.98 -8.15 -21.69
C GLU A 94 -16.71 -8.65 -20.44
N ASN A 95 -16.38 -9.86 -19.95
CA ASN A 95 -16.97 -10.40 -18.73
C ASN A 95 -16.38 -9.81 -17.43
N LEU A 96 -15.47 -8.87 -17.55
CA LEU A 96 -14.89 -8.09 -16.44
C LEU A 96 -15.18 -6.59 -16.63
N PRO A 97 -16.44 -6.16 -16.53
CA PRO A 97 -16.81 -4.76 -16.73
C PRO A 97 -16.33 -3.86 -15.58
N PRO A 98 -16.35 -2.52 -15.76
CA PRO A 98 -16.07 -1.57 -14.67
C PRO A 98 -16.92 -1.84 -13.43
N GLY A 99 -16.33 -1.62 -12.26
CA GLY A 99 -16.96 -1.90 -10.96
C GLY A 99 -16.80 -3.33 -10.45
N LYS A 100 -16.22 -4.23 -11.25
CA LYS A 100 -15.94 -5.60 -10.82
C LYS A 100 -14.59 -5.69 -10.11
N PHE A 101 -14.59 -6.25 -8.90
CA PHE A 101 -13.36 -6.60 -8.19
C PHE A 101 -12.79 -7.91 -8.72
N VAL A 102 -11.47 -7.92 -8.91
CA VAL A 102 -10.72 -9.10 -9.37
C VAL A 102 -9.56 -9.34 -8.42
N ILE A 103 -9.50 -10.54 -7.85
CA ILE A 103 -8.30 -11.00 -7.14
C ILE A 103 -7.39 -11.65 -8.19
N VAL A 104 -6.20 -11.06 -8.37
CA VAL A 104 -5.25 -11.57 -9.35
C VAL A 104 -4.56 -12.83 -8.83
N ASP A 105 -4.39 -13.81 -9.68
CA ASP A 105 -3.63 -15.04 -9.41
C ASP A 105 -2.20 -14.95 -9.95
N GLN A 106 -1.95 -14.03 -10.88
CA GLN A 106 -0.62 -13.78 -11.44
C GLN A 106 -0.54 -12.38 -12.07
N PHE A 107 0.68 -11.85 -12.20
CA PHE A 107 0.97 -10.62 -12.92
C PHE A 107 2.32 -10.72 -13.64
N ILE A 108 2.50 -9.88 -14.64
CA ILE A 108 3.76 -9.72 -15.36
C ILE A 108 4.34 -8.35 -14.99
N ASP A 109 5.47 -8.35 -14.28
CA ASP A 109 6.17 -7.10 -13.96
C ASP A 109 7.01 -6.64 -15.16
N ARG A 110 6.59 -5.53 -15.76
CA ARG A 110 7.30 -4.85 -16.85
C ARG A 110 7.94 -3.54 -16.40
N THR A 111 8.02 -3.29 -15.10
CA THR A 111 8.67 -2.08 -14.61
C THR A 111 10.19 -2.15 -14.80
N PHE A 112 10.78 -1.01 -15.14
CA PHE A 112 12.23 -0.86 -15.27
C PHE A 112 12.70 0.44 -14.62
N ALA A 113 14.01 0.58 -14.42
CA ALA A 113 14.61 1.77 -13.80
C ALA A 113 14.02 2.11 -12.40
N ARG A 114 13.69 1.09 -11.61
CA ARG A 114 13.22 1.20 -10.23
C ARG A 114 14.07 0.32 -9.31
N ASN A 115 14.23 0.75 -8.07
CA ASN A 115 14.74 -0.11 -7.03
C ASN A 115 13.75 -1.24 -6.78
N LYS A 116 14.17 -2.48 -7.01
CA LYS A 116 13.32 -3.68 -6.89
C LYS A 116 13.64 -4.55 -5.67
N THR A 117 14.64 -4.14 -4.89
CA THR A 117 15.12 -4.91 -3.74
C THR A 117 15.43 -3.98 -2.56
N PHE A 118 15.43 -4.55 -1.36
CA PHE A 118 15.93 -3.92 -0.15
C PHE A 118 17.44 -4.18 0.08
N PHE A 119 18.08 -4.97 -0.78
CA PHE A 119 19.43 -5.52 -0.58
C PHE A 119 20.39 -5.14 -1.70
N ASP A 120 20.44 -3.84 -2.07
CA ASP A 120 21.23 -3.37 -3.20
C ASP A 120 22.73 -3.22 -2.89
N ASP A 121 23.10 -2.99 -1.62
CA ASP A 121 24.44 -2.46 -1.32
C ASP A 121 25.39 -3.48 -0.66
N GLU A 122 24.91 -4.48 0.09
CA GLU A 122 25.81 -5.36 0.85
C GLU A 122 25.38 -6.84 0.86
N ILE A 123 24.12 -7.16 0.66
CA ILE A 123 23.59 -8.51 0.76
C ILE A 123 22.82 -8.86 -0.51
N VAL A 124 23.17 -9.98 -1.13
CA VAL A 124 22.38 -10.53 -2.23
C VAL A 124 21.38 -11.53 -1.67
N ALA A 125 20.10 -11.22 -1.81
CA ALA A 125 19.02 -12.13 -1.48
C ALA A 125 18.32 -12.60 -2.77
N HIS A 126 18.14 -13.89 -2.90
CA HIS A 126 17.48 -14.52 -4.05
C HIS A 126 16.07 -14.95 -3.69
#